data_3718a9eead3d7b4d0160401855eda9eb
#
_entry.id   3718a9eead3d7b4d0160401855eda9eb
#
_cell.length_a   1.000
_cell.length_b   1.000
_cell.length_c   1.000
_cell.angle_alpha   90.00
_cell.angle_beta   90.00
_cell.angle_gamma   90.00
#
_symmetry.space_group_name_H-M   'P 1'
#
loop_
_entity.id
_entity.type
_entity.pdbx_description
1 polymer ?
#
loop_
_entity_poly.entity_id
_entity_poly.type
_entity_poly.pdbx_seq_one_letter_code
_entity_poly.pdbx_strand_id
1 'polypeptide(L)'
;MCNLSYQIIFFLFTISIFAQSPHGDKFDIDCSECHNADSWKVDLPQITFDHSKTNFSLIGQHQNLDCKSCHNSLVFSKMDKECFSCHKDIHQATVGLDCANCHTPTAW
;
A
#
# COMPACT_ATOMS: atom_id res chain seq x y z
N MET A 1 -48.00 -7.49 25.16
CA MET A 1 -47.84 -6.40 24.19
C MET A 1 -46.35 -6.10 24.11
N CYS A 2 -45.68 -6.64 23.09
CA CYS A 2 -44.25 -6.44 22.90
C CYS A 2 -44.02 -4.99 22.42
N ASN A 3 -43.29 -4.20 23.20
CA ASN A 3 -43.15 -2.76 22.96
C ASN A 3 -42.47 -2.50 21.60
N LEU A 4 -43.17 -1.92 20.67
CA LEU A 4 -42.72 -1.55 19.33
C LEU A 4 -41.41 -0.76 19.38
N SER A 5 -41.19 0.03 20.43
CA SER A 5 -39.95 0.78 20.69
C SER A 5 -38.72 -0.10 20.86
N TYR A 6 -38.86 -1.28 21.52
CA TYR A 6 -37.72 -2.22 21.68
C TYR A 6 -37.36 -2.91 20.38
N GLN A 7 -38.35 -3.19 19.52
CA GLN A 7 -38.07 -3.79 18.21
C GLN A 7 -37.37 -2.82 17.27
N ILE A 8 -37.70 -1.53 17.31
CA ILE A 8 -37.01 -0.51 16.50
C ILE A 8 -35.58 -0.33 16.95
N ILE A 9 -35.32 -0.30 18.27
CA ILE A 9 -33.96 -0.18 18.81
C ILE A 9 -33.12 -1.41 18.43
N PHE A 10 -33.70 -2.61 18.49
CA PHE A 10 -32.98 -3.83 18.11
C PHE A 10 -32.69 -3.87 16.61
N PHE A 11 -33.57 -3.36 15.77
CA PHE A 11 -33.37 -3.31 14.32
C PHE A 11 -32.30 -2.28 13.91
N LEU A 12 -32.18 -1.17 14.64
CA LEU A 12 -31.13 -0.17 14.40
C LEU A 12 -29.74 -0.65 14.82
N PHE A 13 -29.65 -1.63 15.71
CA PHE A 13 -28.35 -2.19 16.16
C PHE A 13 -27.78 -3.25 15.20
N THR A 14 -28.57 -3.71 14.23
CA THR A 14 -28.13 -4.68 13.20
C THR A 14 -27.56 -3.99 11.95
N ILE A 15 -27.28 -2.68 11.99
CA ILE A 15 -26.48 -2.05 10.94
C ILE A 15 -25.07 -2.65 11.06
N SER A 16 -24.81 -3.65 10.24
CA SER A 16 -23.49 -4.24 10.10
C SER A 16 -22.50 -3.13 9.76
N ILE A 17 -21.67 -2.77 10.72
CA ILE A 17 -20.52 -1.89 10.46
C ILE A 17 -19.57 -2.71 9.60
N PHE A 18 -19.65 -2.56 8.31
CA PHE A 18 -18.63 -3.11 7.41
C PHE A 18 -17.37 -2.29 7.67
N ALA A 19 -16.45 -2.86 8.43
CA ALA A 19 -15.11 -2.31 8.56
C ALA A 19 -14.43 -2.46 7.19
N GLN A 20 -14.36 -1.37 6.46
CA GLN A 20 -13.63 -1.34 5.19
C GLN A 20 -12.14 -1.21 5.47
N SER A 21 -11.34 -2.01 4.78
CA SER A 21 -9.89 -1.89 4.85
C SER A 21 -9.44 -0.55 4.27
N PRO A 22 -8.62 0.23 4.97
CA PRO A 22 -8.06 1.47 4.44
C PRO A 22 -7.06 1.22 3.30
N HIS A 23 -6.66 -0.05 3.10
CA HIS A 23 -5.70 -0.46 2.06
C HIS A 23 -6.37 -0.72 0.71
N GLY A 24 -7.69 -0.55 0.62
CA GLY A 24 -8.50 -0.79 -0.59
C GLY A 24 -9.02 -2.22 -0.70
N ASP A 25 -9.97 -2.40 -1.61
CA ASP A 25 -10.76 -3.65 -1.74
C ASP A 25 -9.96 -4.83 -2.31
N LYS A 26 -8.81 -4.56 -2.93
CA LYS A 26 -7.94 -5.57 -3.56
C LYS A 26 -6.69 -5.89 -2.75
N PHE A 27 -6.70 -5.56 -1.48
CA PHE A 27 -5.58 -5.84 -0.59
C PHE A 27 -5.73 -7.27 -0.02
N ASP A 28 -4.96 -8.19 -0.57
CA ASP A 28 -5.01 -9.63 -0.25
C ASP A 28 -3.73 -10.06 0.52
N ILE A 29 -3.40 -9.29 1.55
CA ILE A 29 -2.28 -9.59 2.45
C ILE A 29 -2.86 -9.71 3.86
N ASP A 30 -2.41 -10.72 4.62
CA ASP A 30 -2.85 -10.90 5.99
C ASP A 30 -2.48 -9.69 6.85
N CYS A 31 -3.42 -9.23 7.66
CA CYS A 31 -3.23 -8.04 8.50
C CYS A 31 -2.04 -8.20 9.45
N SER A 32 -1.75 -9.42 9.88
CA SER A 32 -0.65 -9.75 10.79
C SER A 32 0.75 -9.62 10.16
N GLU A 33 0.86 -9.52 8.85
CA GLU A 33 2.15 -9.24 8.18
C GLU A 33 2.68 -7.84 8.52
N CYS A 34 1.78 -6.91 8.86
CA CYS A 34 2.14 -5.52 9.17
C CYS A 34 1.64 -5.04 10.53
N HIS A 35 0.58 -5.62 11.04
CA HIS A 35 -0.05 -5.21 12.31
C HIS A 35 0.03 -6.32 13.35
N ASN A 36 -0.01 -5.93 14.62
CA ASN A 36 -0.09 -6.86 15.73
C ASN A 36 -1.32 -6.55 16.63
N ALA A 37 -1.60 -7.43 17.59
CA ALA A 37 -2.76 -7.30 18.47
C ALA A 37 -2.66 -6.13 19.45
N ASP A 38 -1.46 -5.62 19.71
CA ASP A 38 -1.22 -4.57 20.70
C ASP A 38 -1.48 -3.17 20.13
N SER A 39 -1.28 -3.01 18.81
CA SER A 39 -1.43 -1.71 18.15
C SER A 39 -1.66 -1.85 16.65
N TRP A 40 -2.53 -1.00 16.10
CA TRP A 40 -2.63 -0.79 14.65
C TRP A 40 -1.49 0.07 14.09
N LYS A 41 -0.63 0.62 14.96
CA LYS A 41 0.54 1.35 14.52
C LYS A 41 1.60 0.36 14.04
N VAL A 42 1.99 0.53 12.79
CA VAL A 42 2.99 -0.31 12.14
C VAL A 42 4.38 0.04 12.66
N ASP A 43 5.13 -0.97 13.09
CA ASP A 43 6.55 -0.85 13.42
C ASP A 43 7.38 -1.26 12.20
N LEU A 44 7.74 -0.28 11.39
CA LEU A 44 8.41 -0.49 10.10
C LEU A 44 9.65 -1.40 10.16
N PRO A 45 10.55 -1.29 11.17
CA PRO A 45 11.70 -2.18 11.30
C PRO A 45 11.36 -3.66 11.51
N GLN A 46 10.16 -3.97 11.95
CA GLN A 46 9.73 -5.34 12.21
C GLN A 46 8.96 -5.97 11.04
N ILE A 47 8.63 -5.18 10.02
CA ILE A 47 7.95 -5.70 8.84
C ILE A 47 8.92 -6.44 7.96
N THR A 48 8.61 -7.70 7.68
CA THR A 48 9.41 -8.57 6.78
C THR A 48 8.73 -8.77 5.42
N PHE A 49 7.96 -7.77 4.97
CA PHE A 49 7.24 -7.87 3.70
C PHE A 49 8.22 -8.02 2.52
N ASP A 50 8.02 -9.07 1.74
CA ASP A 50 8.88 -9.42 0.62
C ASP A 50 8.26 -8.96 -0.72
N HIS A 51 8.80 -7.88 -1.28
CA HIS A 51 8.37 -7.35 -2.58
C HIS A 51 8.65 -8.28 -3.75
N SER A 52 9.49 -9.32 -3.59
CA SER A 52 9.69 -10.31 -4.64
C SER A 52 8.44 -11.13 -4.95
N LYS A 53 7.49 -11.18 -4.01
CA LYS A 53 6.17 -11.81 -4.17
C LYS A 53 5.16 -10.92 -4.90
N THR A 54 5.54 -9.70 -5.20
CA THR A 54 4.72 -8.74 -5.95
C THR A 54 5.20 -8.63 -7.40
N ASN A 55 4.50 -7.86 -8.20
CA ASN A 55 4.94 -7.57 -9.56
C ASN A 55 5.90 -6.35 -9.64
N PHE A 56 6.51 -5.96 -8.50
CA PHE A 56 7.55 -4.95 -8.42
C PHE A 56 8.59 -5.36 -7.37
N SER A 57 9.61 -6.10 -7.79
CA SER A 57 10.72 -6.47 -6.91
C SER A 57 11.63 -5.27 -6.65
N LEU A 58 12.00 -5.04 -5.39
CA LEU A 58 12.96 -4.00 -5.04
C LEU A 58 14.38 -4.48 -5.37
N ILE A 59 15.06 -3.76 -6.25
CA ILE A 59 16.44 -4.07 -6.66
C ILE A 59 17.32 -2.83 -6.53
N GLY A 60 18.61 -3.06 -6.34
CA GLY A 60 19.59 -1.98 -6.22
C GLY A 60 19.28 -1.04 -5.07
N GLN A 61 19.31 0.25 -5.32
CA GLN A 61 19.07 1.29 -4.31
C GLN A 61 17.64 1.30 -3.79
N HIS A 62 16.65 0.75 -4.52
CA HIS A 62 15.28 0.68 -4.06
C HIS A 62 15.09 -0.24 -2.85
N GLN A 63 16.01 -1.18 -2.60
CA GLN A 63 15.96 -2.07 -1.42
C GLN A 63 16.17 -1.32 -0.09
N ASN A 64 16.79 -0.14 -0.14
CA ASN A 64 17.14 0.62 1.05
C ASN A 64 16.15 1.76 1.34
N LEU A 65 15.04 1.84 0.60
CA LEU A 65 14.05 2.89 0.77
C LEU A 65 13.02 2.55 1.84
N ASP A 66 12.57 3.58 2.56
CA ASP A 66 11.41 3.49 3.45
C ASP A 66 10.13 3.24 2.63
N CYS A 67 9.21 2.47 3.19
CA CYS A 67 7.92 2.16 2.57
C CYS A 67 7.19 3.41 2.05
N LYS A 68 7.23 4.50 2.81
CA LYS A 68 6.59 5.77 2.48
C LYS A 68 7.26 6.54 1.35
N SER A 69 8.47 6.17 0.98
CA SER A 69 9.14 6.76 -0.21
C SER A 69 8.40 6.42 -1.50
N CYS A 70 7.70 5.30 -1.50
CA CYS A 70 6.88 4.82 -2.61
C CYS A 70 5.39 4.86 -2.28
N HIS A 71 5.00 4.36 -1.09
CA HIS A 71 3.60 4.25 -0.66
C HIS A 71 3.17 5.50 0.11
N ASN A 72 2.86 6.58 -0.61
CA ASN A 72 2.36 7.83 -0.02
C ASN A 72 0.88 7.78 0.36
N SER A 73 0.18 6.71 -0.01
CA SER A 73 -1.19 6.40 0.41
C SER A 73 -1.27 5.02 1.05
N LEU A 74 -2.37 4.73 1.75
CA LEU A 74 -2.60 3.38 2.30
C LEU A 74 -3.07 2.37 1.25
N VAL A 75 -3.34 2.80 0.01
CA VAL A 75 -3.77 1.93 -1.08
C VAL A 75 -2.55 1.43 -1.84
N PHE A 76 -1.96 0.33 -1.37
CA PHE A 76 -0.69 -0.21 -1.89
C PHE A 76 -0.77 -0.73 -3.33
N SER A 77 -1.95 -1.16 -3.77
CA SER A 77 -2.17 -1.72 -5.12
C SER A 77 -2.13 -0.69 -6.27
N LYS A 78 -2.09 0.61 -5.96
CA LYS A 78 -2.17 1.69 -6.94
C LYS A 78 -0.83 2.37 -7.25
N MET A 79 0.28 1.67 -7.02
CA MET A 79 1.59 2.22 -7.36
C MET A 79 1.85 2.17 -8.85
N ASP A 80 2.24 3.32 -9.40
CA ASP A 80 2.84 3.40 -10.72
C ASP A 80 4.30 2.92 -10.63
N LYS A 81 4.75 2.16 -11.63
CA LYS A 81 6.05 1.49 -11.65
C LYS A 81 7.03 2.11 -12.63
N GLU A 82 6.57 3.08 -13.39
CA GLU A 82 7.41 3.76 -14.35
C GLU A 82 8.44 4.63 -13.62
N CYS A 83 9.68 4.65 -14.10
CA CYS A 83 10.77 5.38 -13.48
C CYS A 83 10.44 6.86 -13.28
N PHE A 84 9.85 7.49 -14.29
CA PHE A 84 9.51 8.92 -14.29
C PHE A 84 8.33 9.27 -13.35
N SER A 85 7.60 8.29 -12.84
CA SER A 85 6.53 8.52 -11.84
C SER A 85 7.10 8.99 -10.49
N CYS A 86 8.36 8.64 -10.22
CA CYS A 86 9.07 9.02 -9.00
C CYS A 86 10.33 9.85 -9.29
N HIS A 87 11.02 9.55 -10.41
CA HIS A 87 12.25 10.23 -10.78
C HIS A 87 11.99 11.35 -11.79
N LYS A 88 12.52 12.53 -11.49
CA LYS A 88 12.44 13.64 -12.43
C LYS A 88 13.35 13.39 -13.62
N ASP A 89 12.80 13.43 -14.84
CA ASP A 89 13.59 13.41 -16.05
C ASP A 89 14.39 14.72 -16.21
N ILE A 90 15.71 14.62 -16.06
CA ILE A 90 16.63 15.75 -16.25
C ILE A 90 16.95 15.99 -17.73
N HIS A 91 16.67 15.03 -18.61
CA HIS A 91 16.95 15.11 -20.05
C HIS A 91 15.84 15.83 -20.83
N GLN A 92 14.76 16.25 -20.14
CA GLN A 92 13.65 16.99 -20.74
C GLN A 92 13.03 16.24 -21.96
N ALA A 93 12.90 14.94 -21.85
CA ALA A 93 12.40 14.03 -22.89
C ALA A 93 13.22 13.99 -24.20
N THR A 94 14.43 14.54 -24.23
CA THR A 94 15.26 14.56 -25.45
C THR A 94 15.83 13.20 -25.83
N VAL A 95 15.91 12.26 -24.86
CA VAL A 95 16.42 10.89 -25.07
C VAL A 95 15.34 9.81 -24.94
N GLY A 96 14.08 10.24 -24.85
CA GLY A 96 12.94 9.35 -24.63
C GLY A 96 12.74 8.98 -23.15
N LEU A 97 11.71 8.18 -22.87
CA LEU A 97 11.33 7.80 -21.50
C LEU A 97 11.73 6.37 -21.12
N ASP A 98 12.44 5.65 -21.99
CA ASP A 98 12.99 4.34 -21.68
C ASP A 98 14.31 4.47 -20.92
N CYS A 99 14.22 4.75 -19.65
CA CYS A 99 15.35 5.02 -18.76
C CYS A 99 16.30 3.81 -18.64
N ALA A 100 15.76 2.59 -18.76
CA ALA A 100 16.51 1.34 -18.62
C ALA A 100 17.53 1.10 -19.75
N ASN A 101 17.41 1.82 -20.88
CA ASN A 101 18.42 1.76 -21.95
C ASN A 101 19.77 2.31 -21.52
N CYS A 102 19.82 3.20 -20.53
CA CYS A 102 21.05 3.86 -20.11
C CYS A 102 21.32 3.72 -18.60
N HIS A 103 20.27 3.55 -17.79
CA HIS A 103 20.35 3.52 -16.33
C HIS A 103 19.99 2.15 -15.76
N THR A 104 20.53 1.84 -14.60
CA THR A 104 20.16 0.65 -13.82
C THR A 104 19.77 1.07 -12.40
N PRO A 105 18.98 0.25 -11.66
CA PRO A 105 18.64 0.55 -10.27
C PRO A 105 19.83 0.58 -9.30
N THR A 106 21.00 0.10 -9.74
CA THR A 106 22.24 0.06 -8.95
C THR A 106 23.16 1.23 -9.24
N ALA A 107 23.05 1.81 -10.43
CA ALA A 107 23.88 2.95 -10.87
C ALA A 107 23.06 3.87 -11.77
N TRP A 108 23.08 5.13 -11.44
CA TRP A 108 22.28 6.17 -12.11
C TRP A 108 23.16 7.21 -12.82
#